data_4548d07cd45dd7faaeeb34f8342a36c7
#
_entry.id   4548d07cd45dd7faaeeb34f8342a36c7
#
_cell.length_a   1.000
_cell.length_b   1.000
_cell.length_c   1.000
_cell.angle_alpha   90.00
_cell.angle_beta   90.00
_cell.angle_gamma   90.00
#
_symmetry.space_group_name_H-M   'P 1'
#
loop_
_entity.id
_entity.type
_entity.pdbx_description
1 polymer ?
#
loop_
_entity_poly.entity_id
_entity_poly.type
_entity_poly.pdbx_seq_one_letter_code
_entity_poly.pdbx_strand_id
1 'polypeptide(L)'
;MPAAKHASLNRRTLGIGVINYAYYLAKNGVRYSDGSANGLTHRTFEALQFYLMKASANLAQEQGACPYFHETTYSQGIMPTDTYKKELDAVCDEPLHLDWDGLREQIREHGMRNSTLTALMPSETSSQISNATNGIEPPRGLISIKASKDGILKQVVPEMDRLRNQYEL
;
A
#
# COMPACT_ATOMS: atom_id res chain seq x y z
N MET A 1 -9.03 -9.02 -26.55
CA MET A 1 -10.25 -8.40 -25.95
C MET A 1 -10.18 -6.88 -26.10
N PRO A 2 -10.98 -6.24 -26.97
CA PRO A 2 -10.91 -4.81 -27.23
C PRO A 2 -11.24 -3.95 -26.00
N ALA A 3 -12.26 -4.33 -25.22
CA ALA A 3 -12.66 -3.58 -24.01
C ALA A 3 -11.57 -3.54 -22.94
N ALA A 4 -10.88 -4.67 -22.69
CA ALA A 4 -9.78 -4.72 -21.73
C ALA A 4 -8.60 -3.85 -22.19
N LYS A 5 -8.26 -3.89 -23.50
CA LYS A 5 -7.23 -3.02 -24.08
C LYS A 5 -7.61 -1.54 -23.92
N HIS A 6 -8.85 -1.18 -24.19
CA HIS A 6 -9.36 0.18 -24.06
C HIS A 6 -9.21 0.68 -22.61
N ALA A 7 -9.75 -0.07 -21.64
CA ALA A 7 -9.68 0.28 -20.23
C ALA A 7 -8.23 0.41 -19.72
N SER A 8 -7.38 -0.59 -20.04
CA SER A 8 -5.99 -0.62 -19.57
C SER A 8 -5.16 0.53 -20.14
N LEU A 9 -5.29 0.85 -21.43
CA LEU A 9 -4.50 1.91 -22.04
C LEU A 9 -4.96 3.32 -21.62
N ASN A 10 -6.26 3.51 -21.40
CA ASN A 10 -6.79 4.82 -21.07
C ASN A 10 -6.62 5.18 -19.59
N ARG A 11 -6.66 4.20 -18.69
CA ARG A 11 -6.53 4.45 -17.24
C ARG A 11 -5.17 4.07 -16.68
N ARG A 12 -4.48 3.08 -17.27
CA ARG A 12 -3.17 2.58 -16.80
C ARG A 12 -3.14 2.30 -15.31
N THR A 13 -4.22 1.69 -14.82
CA THR A 13 -4.43 1.38 -13.40
C THR A 13 -3.38 0.42 -12.89
N LEU A 14 -2.81 0.72 -11.73
CA LEU A 14 -1.94 -0.17 -10.96
C LEU A 14 -2.61 -0.50 -9.62
N GLY A 15 -2.23 -1.62 -9.04
CA GLY A 15 -2.60 -2.01 -7.69
C GLY A 15 -1.34 -2.42 -6.94
N ILE A 16 -0.65 -1.45 -6.33
CA ILE A 16 0.59 -1.67 -5.59
C ILE A 16 0.25 -1.70 -4.10
N GLY A 17 0.54 -2.80 -3.46
CA GLY A 17 0.34 -2.99 -2.03
C GLY A 17 1.55 -3.62 -1.37
N VAL A 18 1.43 -3.98 -0.11
CA VAL A 18 2.51 -4.57 0.68
C VAL A 18 2.11 -5.95 1.17
N ILE A 19 3.11 -6.81 1.34
CA ILE A 19 3.03 -8.06 2.09
C ILE A 19 4.01 -8.00 3.24
N ASN A 20 3.89 -8.93 4.16
CA ASN A 20 4.84 -9.07 5.27
C ASN A 20 4.82 -7.91 6.28
N TYR A 21 3.70 -7.19 6.36
CA TYR A 21 3.60 -6.03 7.22
C TYR A 21 3.64 -6.41 8.72
N ALA A 22 3.02 -7.53 9.10
CA ALA A 22 3.11 -8.03 10.47
C ALA A 22 4.56 -8.36 10.90
N TYR A 23 5.36 -8.92 9.98
CA TYR A 23 6.79 -9.12 10.25
C TYR A 23 7.54 -7.78 10.39
N TYR A 24 7.21 -6.80 9.55
CA TYR A 24 7.80 -5.47 9.65
C TYR A 24 7.52 -4.83 11.02
N LEU A 25 6.28 -4.91 11.52
CA LEU A 25 5.93 -4.43 12.86
C LEU A 25 6.66 -5.20 13.96
N ALA A 26 6.62 -6.53 13.91
CA ALA A 26 7.30 -7.38 14.89
C ALA A 26 8.82 -7.10 14.96
N LYS A 27 9.44 -6.86 13.81
CA LYS A 27 10.87 -6.52 13.71
C LYS A 27 11.20 -5.16 14.32
N ASN A 28 10.26 -4.23 14.27
CA ASN A 28 10.38 -2.89 14.90
C ASN A 28 9.90 -2.89 16.36
N GLY A 29 9.43 -4.02 16.91
CA GLY A 29 8.97 -4.13 18.29
C GLY A 29 7.69 -3.34 18.60
N VAL A 30 6.85 -3.11 17.59
CA VAL A 30 5.57 -2.38 17.71
C VAL A 30 4.40 -3.28 17.37
N ARG A 31 3.20 -2.94 17.85
CA ARG A 31 2.00 -3.78 17.76
C ARG A 31 0.81 -3.02 17.18
N TYR A 32 -0.16 -3.78 16.64
CA TYR A 32 -1.40 -3.23 16.11
C TYR A 32 -2.31 -2.68 17.21
N SER A 33 -2.43 -3.41 18.35
CA SER A 33 -3.50 -3.18 19.33
C SER A 33 -3.20 -2.13 20.38
N ASP A 34 -1.92 -1.81 20.63
CA ASP A 34 -1.51 -0.90 21.71
C ASP A 34 -1.19 0.52 21.24
N GLY A 35 -1.38 0.80 19.94
CA GLY A 35 -1.10 2.09 19.32
C GLY A 35 0.37 2.35 19.03
N SER A 36 1.31 1.48 19.45
CA SER A 36 2.74 1.70 19.25
C SER A 36 3.16 1.69 17.76
N ALA A 37 2.36 1.06 16.89
CA ALA A 37 2.59 1.03 15.45
C ALA A 37 2.09 2.28 14.71
N ASN A 38 1.28 3.15 15.32
CA ASN A 38 0.56 4.22 14.62
C ASN A 38 1.49 5.15 13.84
N GLY A 39 2.49 5.74 14.48
CA GLY A 39 3.43 6.64 13.83
C GLY A 39 4.31 5.94 12.78
N LEU A 40 4.76 4.70 13.04
CA LEU A 40 5.52 3.92 12.05
C LEU A 40 4.66 3.62 10.82
N THR A 41 3.39 3.25 11.03
CA THR A 41 2.41 3.01 9.97
C THR A 41 2.17 4.26 9.14
N HIS A 42 1.90 5.38 9.82
CA HIS A 42 1.67 6.67 9.18
C HIS A 42 2.81 7.04 8.23
N ARG A 43 4.05 7.11 8.74
CA ARG A 43 5.23 7.45 7.93
C ARG A 43 5.50 6.47 6.78
N THR A 44 5.32 5.17 7.03
CA THR A 44 5.55 4.14 6.01
C THR A 44 4.58 4.29 4.84
N PHE A 45 3.29 4.44 5.13
CA PHE A 45 2.27 4.55 4.07
C PHE A 45 2.20 5.94 3.46
N GLU A 46 2.53 7.00 4.21
CA GLU A 46 2.76 8.32 3.61
C GLU A 46 3.85 8.26 2.55
N ALA A 47 5.02 7.70 2.89
CA ALA A 47 6.13 7.57 1.95
C ALA A 47 5.76 6.72 0.74
N LEU A 48 5.10 5.57 0.94
CA LEU A 48 4.66 4.71 -0.15
C LEU A 48 3.73 5.47 -1.11
N GLN A 49 2.69 6.10 -0.58
CA GLN A 49 1.72 6.83 -1.39
C GLN A 49 2.35 8.02 -2.13
N PHE A 50 3.14 8.81 -1.40
CA PHE A 50 3.82 9.98 -1.96
C PHE A 50 4.75 9.62 -3.12
N TYR A 51 5.66 8.66 -2.91
CA TYR A 51 6.64 8.32 -3.94
C TYR A 51 6.04 7.59 -5.14
N LEU A 52 4.98 6.80 -4.95
CA LEU A 52 4.24 6.23 -6.07
C LEU A 52 3.55 7.31 -6.91
N MET A 53 2.93 8.29 -6.28
CA MET A 53 2.31 9.41 -6.99
C MET A 53 3.36 10.27 -7.70
N LYS A 54 4.47 10.59 -7.03
CA LYS A 54 5.59 11.32 -7.63
C LYS A 54 6.18 10.60 -8.84
N ALA A 55 6.39 9.29 -8.74
CA ALA A 55 6.86 8.48 -9.86
C ALA A 55 5.87 8.49 -11.05
N SER A 56 4.56 8.40 -10.76
CA SER A 56 3.53 8.48 -11.80
C SER A 56 3.44 9.86 -12.45
N ALA A 57 3.65 10.95 -11.69
CA ALA A 57 3.72 12.30 -12.22
C ALA A 57 4.98 12.51 -13.08
N ASN A 58 6.14 11.99 -12.66
CA ASN A 58 7.36 12.02 -13.47
C ASN A 58 7.16 11.26 -14.80
N LEU A 59 6.55 10.08 -14.76
CA LEU A 59 6.21 9.34 -15.97
C LEU A 59 5.20 10.09 -16.87
N ALA A 60 4.28 10.84 -16.26
CA ALA A 60 3.37 11.68 -17.03
C ALA A 60 4.10 12.85 -17.71
N GLN A 61 5.08 13.45 -17.06
CA GLN A 61 5.92 14.48 -17.66
C GLN A 61 6.73 13.94 -18.86
N GLU A 62 7.23 12.71 -18.77
CA GLU A 62 8.04 12.09 -19.84
C GLU A 62 7.18 11.54 -21.00
N GLN A 63 6.02 10.95 -20.70
CA GLN A 63 5.25 10.12 -21.62
C GLN A 63 3.81 10.59 -21.83
N GLY A 64 3.43 11.67 -21.20
CA GLY A 64 2.04 12.17 -21.12
C GLY A 64 1.21 11.49 -20.04
N ALA A 65 0.21 12.18 -19.53
CA ALA A 65 -0.77 11.63 -18.60
C ALA A 65 -1.58 10.48 -19.22
N CYS A 66 -2.24 9.67 -18.41
CA CYS A 66 -3.19 8.70 -18.96
C CYS A 66 -4.37 9.44 -19.60
N PRO A 67 -4.92 8.93 -20.72
CA PRO A 67 -6.00 9.62 -21.43
C PRO A 67 -7.21 10.02 -20.56
N TYR A 68 -7.56 9.18 -19.57
CA TYR A 68 -8.68 9.46 -18.65
C TYR A 68 -8.25 10.14 -17.35
N PHE A 69 -7.10 10.83 -17.33
CA PHE A 69 -6.67 11.63 -16.19
C PHE A 69 -7.74 12.66 -15.78
N HIS A 70 -8.41 13.31 -16.74
CA HIS A 70 -9.45 14.29 -16.50
C HIS A 70 -10.69 13.76 -15.75
N GLU A 71 -10.88 12.43 -15.71
CA GLU A 71 -11.95 11.77 -14.95
C GLU A 71 -11.53 11.42 -13.51
N THR A 72 -10.29 11.69 -13.14
CA THR A 72 -9.76 11.39 -11.79
C THR A 72 -9.92 12.58 -10.85
N THR A 73 -9.95 12.32 -9.54
CA THR A 73 -9.94 13.38 -8.51
C THR A 73 -8.64 14.18 -8.56
N TYR A 74 -7.55 13.60 -9.00
CA TYR A 74 -6.26 14.29 -9.16
C TYR A 74 -6.32 15.46 -10.14
N SER A 75 -7.11 15.34 -11.21
CA SER A 75 -7.33 16.45 -12.17
C SER A 75 -8.03 17.67 -11.54
N GLN A 76 -8.73 17.45 -10.43
CA GLN A 76 -9.38 18.48 -9.63
C GLN A 76 -8.48 19.00 -8.50
N GLY A 77 -7.24 18.50 -8.41
CA GLY A 77 -6.30 18.81 -7.35
C GLY A 77 -6.61 18.12 -6.01
N ILE A 78 -7.52 17.14 -6.01
CA ILE A 78 -7.89 16.39 -4.80
C ILE A 78 -6.94 15.20 -4.63
N MET A 79 -6.21 15.19 -3.53
CA MET A 79 -5.25 14.16 -3.17
C MET A 79 -5.85 13.18 -2.14
N PRO A 80 -5.29 11.97 -1.97
CA PRO A 80 -5.74 11.04 -0.93
C PRO A 80 -5.69 11.65 0.48
N THR A 81 -4.75 12.55 0.73
CA THR A 81 -4.59 13.29 1.98
C THR A 81 -5.71 14.28 2.27
N ASP A 82 -6.52 14.64 1.26
CA ASP A 82 -7.63 15.57 1.43
C ASP A 82 -8.94 14.85 1.82
N THR A 83 -9.01 13.54 1.58
CA THR A 83 -10.27 12.77 1.65
C THR A 83 -10.27 11.65 2.69
N TYR A 84 -9.29 11.61 3.57
CA TYR A 84 -9.27 10.62 4.65
C TYR A 84 -10.32 10.94 5.74
N LYS A 85 -10.68 9.94 6.53
CA LYS A 85 -11.60 10.10 7.66
C LYS A 85 -10.93 10.86 8.79
N LYS A 86 -11.46 12.03 9.14
CA LYS A 86 -10.89 12.91 10.18
C LYS A 86 -10.86 12.29 11.57
N GLU A 87 -11.69 11.29 11.84
CA GLU A 87 -11.66 10.53 13.08
C GLU A 87 -10.32 9.80 13.31
N LEU A 88 -9.54 9.59 12.25
CA LEU A 88 -8.20 9.02 12.36
C LEU A 88 -7.21 9.93 13.08
N ASP A 89 -7.44 11.24 13.12
CA ASP A 89 -6.59 12.19 13.85
C ASP A 89 -6.62 11.91 15.37
N ALA A 90 -7.70 11.31 15.88
CA ALA A 90 -7.77 10.86 17.27
C ALA A 90 -6.92 9.60 17.56
N VAL A 91 -6.54 8.85 16.50
CA VAL A 91 -5.72 7.64 16.61
C VAL A 91 -4.25 7.96 16.36
N CYS A 92 -3.98 8.85 15.42
CA CYS A 92 -2.63 9.31 15.08
C CYS A 92 -2.74 10.74 14.54
N ASP A 93 -2.22 11.69 15.30
CA ASP A 93 -2.19 13.13 14.97
C ASP A 93 -0.86 13.57 14.36
N GLU A 94 -0.03 12.60 13.95
CA GLU A 94 1.28 12.88 13.35
C GLU A 94 1.09 13.62 12.01
N PRO A 95 1.77 14.78 11.80
CA PRO A 95 1.63 15.55 10.57
C PRO A 95 2.25 14.82 9.38
N LEU A 96 1.87 15.21 8.18
CA LEU A 96 2.54 14.79 6.96
C LEU A 96 3.96 15.37 6.91
N HIS A 97 4.93 14.57 6.47
CA HIS A 97 6.36 14.90 6.49
C HIS A 97 6.91 15.26 5.10
N LEU A 98 6.19 14.87 4.03
CA LEU A 98 6.65 15.05 2.66
C LEU A 98 5.98 16.25 1.99
N ASP A 99 6.58 16.77 0.93
CA ASP A 99 6.13 17.96 0.21
C ASP A 99 4.92 17.65 -0.69
N TRP A 100 3.76 17.48 -0.06
CA TRP A 100 2.50 17.20 -0.74
C TRP A 100 2.00 18.36 -1.60
N ASP A 101 2.32 19.61 -1.22
CA ASP A 101 1.93 20.78 -2.00
C ASP A 101 2.74 20.86 -3.30
N GLY A 102 4.04 20.66 -3.24
CA GLY A 102 4.88 20.56 -4.43
C GLY A 102 4.47 19.42 -5.37
N LEU A 103 4.11 18.26 -4.79
CA LEU A 103 3.58 17.15 -5.59
C LEU A 103 2.23 17.49 -6.25
N ARG A 104 1.35 18.19 -5.56
CA ARG A 104 0.06 18.66 -6.10
C ARG A 104 0.25 19.59 -7.30
N GLU A 105 1.20 20.53 -7.21
CA GLU A 105 1.52 21.41 -8.33
C GLU A 105 2.10 20.64 -9.53
N GLN A 106 3.00 19.69 -9.28
CA GLN A 106 3.55 18.82 -10.32
C GLN A 106 2.45 18.03 -11.04
N ILE A 107 1.50 17.46 -10.28
CA ILE A 107 0.36 16.73 -10.86
C ILE A 107 -0.58 17.66 -11.63
N ARG A 108 -0.77 18.89 -11.15
CA ARG A 108 -1.59 19.88 -11.87
C ARG A 108 -0.97 20.24 -13.22
N GLU A 109 0.35 20.36 -13.28
CA GLU A 109 1.07 20.72 -14.51
C GLU A 109 1.18 19.55 -15.49
N HIS A 110 1.53 18.35 -15.04
CA HIS A 110 1.87 17.23 -15.91
C HIS A 110 0.83 16.10 -15.93
N GLY A 111 -0.10 16.09 -14.97
CA GLY A 111 -1.05 15.00 -14.78
C GLY A 111 -0.45 13.78 -14.09
N MET A 112 -1.15 12.65 -14.20
CA MET A 112 -0.73 11.35 -13.69
C MET A 112 -0.69 10.33 -14.82
N ARG A 113 0.38 9.51 -14.88
CA ARG A 113 0.47 8.41 -15.84
C ARG A 113 -0.52 7.29 -15.52
N ASN A 114 -0.85 7.11 -14.25
CA ASN A 114 -1.71 6.05 -13.73
C ASN A 114 -2.90 6.65 -12.99
N SER A 115 -4.10 6.23 -13.34
CA SER A 115 -5.33 6.73 -12.69
C SER A 115 -5.54 6.19 -11.27
N THR A 116 -4.90 5.07 -10.94
CA THR A 116 -4.90 4.44 -9.61
C THR A 116 -3.53 3.80 -9.40
N LEU A 117 -3.03 3.84 -8.18
CA LEU A 117 -1.68 3.35 -7.85
C LEU A 117 -1.68 2.28 -6.77
N THR A 118 -2.39 2.51 -5.66
CA THR A 118 -2.31 1.68 -4.47
C THR A 118 -3.53 0.78 -4.32
N ALA A 119 -3.29 -0.43 -3.82
CA ALA A 119 -4.31 -1.36 -3.37
C ALA A 119 -3.75 -2.23 -2.24
N LEU A 120 -4.48 -2.36 -1.14
CA LEU A 120 -4.16 -3.29 -0.07
C LEU A 120 -4.97 -4.56 -0.28
N MET A 121 -4.43 -5.47 -1.08
CA MET A 121 -5.09 -6.72 -1.44
C MET A 121 -4.69 -7.87 -0.54
N PRO A 122 -5.55 -8.89 -0.36
CA PRO A 122 -5.12 -10.18 0.16
C PRO A 122 -4.10 -10.81 -0.79
N SER A 123 -2.92 -11.14 -0.30
CA SER A 123 -1.81 -11.65 -1.11
C SER A 123 -1.53 -13.12 -0.80
N GLU A 124 -2.59 -13.92 -0.80
CA GLU A 124 -2.63 -15.30 -0.36
C GLU A 124 -1.55 -16.21 -0.98
N THR A 125 -1.30 -16.10 -2.27
CA THR A 125 -0.33 -16.95 -2.99
C THR A 125 1.06 -16.32 -2.98
N SER A 126 1.19 -15.04 -3.26
CA SER A 126 2.48 -14.36 -3.33
C SER A 126 3.19 -14.31 -1.97
N SER A 127 2.44 -14.14 -0.88
CA SER A 127 3.01 -14.21 0.47
C SER A 127 3.54 -15.59 0.83
N GLN A 128 2.88 -16.66 0.37
CA GLN A 128 3.34 -18.04 0.60
C GLN A 128 4.65 -18.34 -0.12
N ILE A 129 4.75 -17.95 -1.39
CA ILE A 129 5.97 -18.17 -2.20
C ILE A 129 7.19 -17.49 -1.55
N SER A 130 7.00 -16.31 -0.98
CA SER A 130 8.07 -15.53 -0.35
C SER A 130 8.23 -15.79 1.15
N ASN A 131 7.47 -16.73 1.73
CA ASN A 131 7.39 -16.99 3.17
C ASN A 131 7.13 -15.70 3.98
N ALA A 132 6.21 -14.89 3.50
CA ALA A 132 5.81 -13.62 4.11
C ALA A 132 4.46 -13.74 4.82
N THR A 133 4.17 -12.84 5.77
CA THR A 133 2.81 -12.70 6.29
C THR A 133 1.90 -12.08 5.23
N ASN A 134 0.60 -12.40 5.27
CA ASN A 134 -0.34 -11.97 4.26
C ASN A 134 -0.66 -10.48 4.38
N GLY A 135 -0.44 -9.71 3.31
CA GLY A 135 -0.82 -8.30 3.25
C GLY A 135 -0.36 -7.48 4.46
N ILE A 136 -1.30 -6.75 5.04
CA ILE A 136 -1.11 -5.90 6.22
C ILE A 136 -1.70 -6.51 7.49
N GLU A 137 -2.32 -7.67 7.39
CA GLU A 137 -3.05 -8.30 8.51
C GLU A 137 -2.10 -9.00 9.50
N PRO A 138 -2.48 -9.08 10.79
CA PRO A 138 -1.81 -9.98 11.73
C PRO A 138 -1.89 -11.43 11.24
N PRO A 139 -0.88 -12.27 11.49
CA PRO A 139 -0.97 -13.67 11.14
C PRO A 139 -1.95 -14.40 12.05
N ARG A 140 -2.66 -15.39 11.53
CA ARG A 140 -3.62 -16.21 12.30
C ARG A 140 -2.97 -17.11 13.35
N GLY A 141 -1.65 -17.20 13.33
CA GLY A 141 -0.83 -18.02 14.21
C GLY A 141 0.62 -17.98 13.77
N LEU A 142 1.54 -18.29 14.69
CA LEU A 142 2.97 -18.38 14.37
C LEU A 142 3.27 -19.48 13.34
N ILE A 143 2.46 -20.53 13.35
CA ILE A 143 2.47 -21.62 12.38
C ILE A 143 1.05 -21.79 11.86
N SER A 144 0.88 -21.74 10.56
CA SER A 144 -0.39 -22.01 9.90
C SER A 144 -0.24 -23.16 8.90
N ILE A 145 -1.34 -23.89 8.74
CA ILE A 145 -1.42 -24.99 7.78
C ILE A 145 -2.50 -24.64 6.78
N LYS A 146 -2.14 -24.58 5.52
CA LYS A 146 -3.07 -24.36 4.42
C LYS A 146 -3.21 -25.64 3.60
N ALA A 147 -4.40 -26.17 3.55
CA ALA A 147 -4.74 -27.30 2.69
C ALA A 147 -5.34 -26.81 1.38
N SER A 148 -4.86 -27.31 0.27
CA SER A 148 -5.42 -27.10 -1.07
C SER A 148 -5.55 -28.42 -1.80
N LYS A 149 -6.15 -28.40 -2.98
CA LYS A 149 -6.22 -29.58 -3.86
C LYS A 149 -4.84 -30.14 -4.24
N ASP A 150 -3.80 -29.30 -4.20
CA ASP A 150 -2.45 -29.61 -4.62
C ASP A 150 -1.54 -30.05 -3.45
N GLY A 151 -2.12 -30.09 -2.21
CA GLY A 151 -1.42 -30.56 -1.03
C GLY A 151 -1.57 -29.68 0.21
N ILE A 152 -0.77 -29.97 1.21
CA ILE A 152 -0.73 -29.27 2.49
C ILE A 152 0.54 -28.44 2.55
N LEU A 153 0.40 -27.13 2.75
CA LEU A 153 1.50 -26.20 2.94
C LEU A 153 1.54 -25.75 4.41
N LYS A 154 2.68 -25.99 5.05
CA LYS A 154 2.99 -25.42 6.36
C LYS A 154 3.70 -24.09 6.16
N GLN A 155 3.17 -23.03 6.74
CA GLN A 155 3.76 -21.70 6.74
C GLN A 155 4.13 -21.32 8.18
N VAL A 156 5.34 -20.80 8.34
CA VAL A 156 5.86 -20.30 9.62
C VAL A 156 6.14 -18.82 9.46
N VAL A 157 5.74 -18.00 10.43
CA VAL A 157 6.05 -16.56 10.37
C VAL A 157 7.56 -16.32 10.28
N PRO A 158 8.02 -15.32 9.55
CA PRO A 158 9.45 -15.03 9.41
C PRO A 158 10.14 -14.82 10.76
N GLU A 159 11.34 -15.30 10.91
CA GLU A 159 12.17 -15.21 12.13
C GLU A 159 11.44 -15.63 13.42
N MET A 160 10.58 -16.66 13.36
CA MET A 160 9.74 -17.08 14.48
C MET A 160 10.54 -17.30 15.78
N ASP A 161 11.73 -17.91 15.71
CA ASP A 161 12.56 -18.21 16.88
C ASP A 161 12.98 -16.94 17.64
N ARG A 162 13.16 -15.83 16.92
CA ARG A 162 13.61 -14.55 17.47
C ARG A 162 12.45 -13.63 17.84
N LEU A 163 11.38 -13.62 17.01
CA LEU A 163 10.33 -12.61 17.04
C LEU A 163 8.98 -13.14 17.54
N ARG A 164 8.89 -14.40 17.98
CA ARG A 164 7.62 -15.03 18.38
C ARG A 164 6.81 -14.22 19.41
N ASN A 165 7.50 -13.51 20.31
CA ASN A 165 6.87 -12.70 21.35
C ASN A 165 6.52 -11.28 20.89
N GLN A 166 6.93 -10.88 19.68
CA GLN A 166 6.67 -9.59 19.06
C GLN A 166 5.49 -9.65 18.09
N TYR A 167 5.22 -10.84 17.52
CA TYR A 167 4.05 -11.01 16.68
C TYR A 167 2.77 -10.90 17.50
N GLU A 168 1.83 -10.16 16.95
CA GLU A 168 0.44 -10.11 17.40
C GLU A 168 -0.39 -11.03 16.51
N LEU A 169 -1.25 -11.87 17.11
CA LEU A 169 -2.03 -12.91 16.44
C LEU A 169 -3.51 -12.57 16.44
#